data_b306ec04a03e61aaf8784ac6a4a66190
#
_entry.id   b306ec04a03e61aaf8784ac6a4a66190
#
_cell.length_a   1.000
_cell.length_b   1.000
_cell.length_c   1.000
_cell.angle_alpha   90.00
_cell.angle_beta   90.00
_cell.angle_gamma   90.00
#
_symmetry.space_group_name_H-M   'P 1'
#
loop_
_entity.id
_entity.type
_entity.pdbx_description
1 polymer ?
#
loop_
_entity_poly.entity_id
_entity_poly.type
_entity_poly.pdbx_seq_one_letter_code
_entity_poly.pdbx_strand_id
1 'polypeptide(L)'
;CGSMIREVAEKSKHQLALSGKLMGLCGYGKTNYDMVQAFEEFFFDRDYEKLSNWTNLPLKNINNPWKNPLENWVFEGQDGYDIAATAQAGFEDAFFSVLDKYDTDIPLIITGGCALNVLVNEKVKQYYNRDVFVPPNPHDGSLSLGHMLIYNPPSRKIDITYQGLPLVDKNDLDEFIKEYSAKKTTKKDIAKLIKDGKIIGLVYGDSEVGPRALGNRSIVCDPNIPDMKDILNSKVKFREWYR
;
A
#
# COMPACT_ATOMS: atom_id res chain seq x y z
N CYS A 1 -1.10 -10.75 -11.59
CA CYS A 1 -0.71 -10.36 -10.22
C CYS A 1 -1.58 -10.97 -9.13
N GLY A 2 -2.91 -10.92 -9.21
CA GLY A 2 -3.78 -11.41 -8.15
C GLY A 2 -3.56 -12.90 -7.80
N SER A 3 -3.30 -13.77 -8.75
CA SER A 3 -3.08 -15.20 -8.51
C SER A 3 -1.66 -15.50 -8.03
N MET A 4 -0.63 -14.89 -8.61
CA MET A 4 0.74 -14.96 -8.07
C MET A 4 0.81 -14.44 -6.64
N ILE A 5 0.13 -13.35 -6.39
CA ILE A 5 0.02 -12.73 -5.07
C ILE A 5 -0.73 -13.63 -4.10
N ARG A 6 -1.80 -14.29 -4.55
CA ARG A 6 -2.58 -15.21 -3.72
C ARG A 6 -1.77 -16.41 -3.23
N GLU A 7 -0.87 -16.92 -4.06
CA GLU A 7 -0.04 -18.07 -3.73
C GLU A 7 1.08 -17.79 -2.73
N VAL A 8 1.77 -16.68 -2.90
CA VAL A 8 2.70 -16.21 -1.87
C VAL A 8 1.94 -15.97 -0.55
N ALA A 9 0.64 -15.64 -0.64
CA ALA A 9 -0.25 -15.43 0.50
C ALA A 9 -0.60 -16.69 1.28
N GLU A 10 -0.92 -17.75 0.61
CA GLU A 10 -1.28 -19.02 1.27
C GLU A 10 -0.11 -19.54 2.13
N LYS A 11 1.12 -19.29 1.68
CA LYS A 11 2.32 -19.59 2.47
C LYS A 11 2.58 -18.57 3.60
N SER A 12 2.10 -17.33 3.49
CA SER A 12 2.38 -16.26 4.47
C SER A 12 1.25 -15.98 5.48
N LYS A 13 0.14 -16.72 5.44
CA LYS A 13 -1.06 -16.56 6.29
C LYS A 13 -1.75 -15.18 6.26
N HIS A 14 -1.36 -14.26 5.38
CA HIS A 14 -1.91 -12.89 5.32
C HIS A 14 -2.18 -12.43 3.89
N GLN A 15 -3.22 -12.98 3.27
CA GLN A 15 -3.54 -12.79 1.85
C GLN A 15 -3.70 -11.32 1.40
N LEU A 16 -4.29 -10.46 2.21
CA LEU A 16 -4.55 -9.07 1.83
C LEU A 16 -3.30 -8.16 1.83
N ALA A 17 -2.20 -8.59 2.44
CA ALA A 17 -1.00 -7.77 2.59
C ALA A 17 0.03 -7.93 1.45
N LEU A 18 -0.20 -8.80 0.49
CA LEU A 18 0.84 -9.23 -0.45
C LEU A 18 1.12 -8.27 -1.58
N SER A 19 0.10 -7.61 -2.12
CA SER A 19 0.34 -6.56 -3.13
C SER A 19 1.25 -5.46 -2.59
N GLY A 20 1.06 -5.08 -1.31
CA GLY A 20 1.95 -4.16 -0.62
C GLY A 20 3.35 -4.72 -0.36
N LYS A 21 3.51 -6.04 -0.18
CA LYS A 21 4.81 -6.69 -0.05
C LYS A 21 5.55 -6.70 -1.37
N LEU A 22 4.89 -7.08 -2.45
CA LEU A 22 5.46 -7.04 -3.79
C LEU A 22 5.92 -5.63 -4.17
N MET A 23 5.06 -4.63 -3.95
CA MET A 23 5.41 -3.23 -4.14
C MET A 23 6.62 -2.79 -3.29
N GLY A 24 6.77 -3.31 -2.07
CA GLY A 24 7.94 -3.06 -1.23
C GLY A 24 9.22 -3.72 -1.74
N LEU A 25 9.12 -4.94 -2.28
CA LEU A 25 10.25 -5.69 -2.82
C LEU A 25 10.75 -5.13 -4.14
N CYS A 26 9.89 -4.56 -4.97
CA CYS A 26 10.28 -4.09 -6.31
C CYS A 26 11.41 -3.06 -6.29
N GLY A 27 11.57 -2.31 -5.20
CA GLY A 27 12.65 -1.34 -5.04
C GLY A 27 14.06 -1.96 -4.88
N TYR A 28 14.16 -3.27 -4.68
CA TYR A 28 15.42 -4.01 -4.54
C TYR A 28 15.78 -4.82 -5.78
N GLY A 29 14.87 -4.92 -6.74
CA GLY A 29 15.03 -5.68 -7.98
C GLY A 29 15.37 -4.82 -9.17
N LYS A 30 15.77 -5.50 -10.25
CA LYS A 30 15.97 -4.93 -11.59
C LYS A 30 14.84 -5.37 -12.50
N THR A 31 14.25 -4.43 -13.21
CA THR A 31 13.20 -4.72 -14.18
C THR A 31 13.79 -5.48 -15.38
N ASN A 32 13.20 -6.61 -15.71
CA ASN A 32 13.46 -7.31 -16.96
C ASN A 32 12.42 -6.84 -18.00
N TYR A 33 12.84 -5.95 -18.88
CA TYR A 33 11.95 -5.33 -19.87
C TYR A 33 11.43 -6.31 -20.92
N ASP A 34 12.14 -7.41 -21.18
CA ASP A 34 11.65 -8.46 -22.09
C ASP A 34 10.45 -9.21 -21.49
N MET A 35 10.29 -9.18 -20.17
CA MET A 35 9.19 -9.81 -19.46
C MET A 35 8.04 -8.83 -19.13
N VAL A 36 8.26 -7.53 -19.20
CA VAL A 36 7.24 -6.52 -18.86
C VAL A 36 6.00 -6.69 -19.72
N GLN A 37 6.17 -6.89 -21.02
CA GLN A 37 5.05 -7.11 -21.96
C GLN A 37 4.25 -8.36 -21.60
N ALA A 38 4.90 -9.44 -21.18
CA ALA A 38 4.21 -10.66 -20.76
C ALA A 38 3.36 -10.43 -19.51
N PHE A 39 3.83 -9.60 -18.56
CA PHE A 39 3.05 -9.20 -17.40
C PHE A 39 1.90 -8.28 -17.79
N GLU A 40 2.09 -7.33 -18.69
CA GLU A 40 1.03 -6.45 -19.20
C GLU A 40 -0.10 -7.27 -19.83
N GLU A 41 0.24 -8.14 -20.80
CA GLU A 41 -0.71 -9.04 -21.43
C GLU A 41 -1.43 -9.93 -20.43
N PHE A 42 -0.72 -10.45 -19.42
CA PHE A 42 -1.32 -11.23 -18.34
C PHE A 42 -2.37 -10.43 -17.55
N PHE A 43 -2.19 -9.14 -17.33
CA PHE A 43 -3.17 -8.31 -16.62
C PHE A 43 -4.48 -8.20 -17.40
N PHE A 44 -4.43 -8.17 -18.73
CA PHE A 44 -5.60 -8.07 -19.59
C PHE A 44 -6.23 -9.44 -19.90
N ASP A 45 -5.40 -10.38 -20.35
CA ASP A 45 -5.88 -11.64 -20.93
C ASP A 45 -5.91 -12.79 -19.91
N ARG A 46 -5.18 -12.66 -18.78
CA ARG A 46 -4.98 -13.72 -17.79
C ARG A 46 -4.41 -15.02 -18.39
N ASP A 47 -3.60 -14.91 -19.43
CA ASP A 47 -2.97 -16.03 -20.09
C ASP A 47 -1.75 -16.53 -19.30
N TYR A 48 -1.99 -17.55 -18.48
CA TYR A 48 -0.95 -18.19 -17.65
C TYR A 48 0.07 -18.98 -18.48
N GLU A 49 -0.33 -19.54 -19.61
CA GLU A 49 0.55 -20.32 -20.47
C GLU A 49 1.62 -19.41 -21.07
N LYS A 50 1.20 -18.26 -21.58
CA LYS A 50 2.09 -17.25 -22.13
C LYS A 50 3.07 -16.74 -21.08
N LEU A 51 2.59 -16.42 -19.88
CA LEU A 51 3.44 -16.01 -18.77
C LEU A 51 4.45 -17.10 -18.38
N SER A 52 4.05 -18.38 -18.36
CA SER A 52 4.92 -19.51 -18.07
C SER A 52 6.05 -19.64 -19.08
N ASN A 53 5.71 -19.54 -20.37
CA ASN A 53 6.69 -19.64 -21.45
C ASN A 53 7.74 -18.51 -21.42
N TRP A 54 7.32 -17.31 -21.01
CA TRP A 54 8.22 -16.17 -20.90
C TRP A 54 9.12 -16.22 -19.66
N THR A 55 8.62 -16.69 -18.56
CA THR A 55 9.33 -16.62 -17.27
C THR A 55 10.14 -17.88 -16.96
N ASN A 56 10.02 -18.95 -17.79
CA ASN A 56 10.51 -20.30 -17.46
C ASN A 56 10.06 -20.79 -16.09
N LEU A 57 9.01 -20.19 -15.53
CA LEU A 57 8.45 -20.58 -14.26
C LEU A 57 7.72 -21.92 -14.43
N PRO A 58 7.92 -22.89 -13.54
CA PRO A 58 7.22 -24.16 -13.58
C PRO A 58 5.75 -23.96 -13.19
N LEU A 59 4.95 -23.43 -14.11
CA LEU A 59 3.50 -23.28 -13.89
C LEU A 59 2.85 -24.66 -14.03
N LYS A 60 2.70 -25.37 -12.94
CA LYS A 60 2.00 -26.66 -12.91
C LYS A 60 0.49 -26.42 -12.85
N ASN A 61 -0.26 -27.10 -13.76
CA ASN A 61 -1.72 -27.12 -13.83
C ASN A 61 -2.43 -25.81 -14.26
N ILE A 62 -2.08 -25.33 -15.43
CA ILE A 62 -2.69 -24.18 -16.13
C ILE A 62 -4.23 -24.29 -16.28
N ASN A 63 -4.76 -25.51 -16.31
CA ASN A 63 -6.19 -25.79 -16.49
C ASN A 63 -7.08 -25.48 -15.27
N ASN A 64 -6.51 -25.08 -14.15
CA ASN A 64 -7.27 -24.67 -12.99
C ASN A 64 -6.80 -23.29 -12.51
N PRO A 65 -7.51 -22.20 -12.86
CA PRO A 65 -7.14 -20.84 -12.46
C PRO A 65 -7.15 -20.62 -10.93
N TRP A 66 -7.66 -21.58 -10.17
CA TRP A 66 -7.68 -21.58 -8.73
C TRP A 66 -6.58 -22.44 -8.11
N LYS A 67 -5.90 -23.28 -8.90
CA LYS A 67 -4.70 -24.00 -8.47
C LYS A 67 -3.47 -23.16 -8.75
N ASN A 68 -2.67 -23.12 -7.75
CA ASN A 68 -1.42 -22.45 -7.58
C ASN A 68 -0.42 -22.70 -8.74
N PRO A 69 -0.17 -21.77 -9.67
CA PRO A 69 0.82 -21.96 -10.72
C PRO A 69 2.27 -21.92 -10.23
N LEU A 70 2.52 -21.46 -8.98
CA LEU A 70 3.85 -21.18 -8.45
C LEU A 70 4.16 -22.01 -7.18
N GLU A 71 3.69 -23.27 -7.13
CA GLU A 71 3.69 -24.14 -5.93
C GLU A 71 5.05 -24.28 -5.21
N ASN A 72 6.16 -23.99 -5.90
CA ASN A 72 7.50 -24.09 -5.35
C ASN A 72 8.29 -22.78 -5.39
N TRP A 73 7.61 -21.65 -5.64
CA TRP A 73 8.30 -20.39 -5.81
C TRP A 73 8.50 -19.71 -4.46
N VAL A 74 9.75 -19.50 -4.11
CA VAL A 74 10.14 -18.76 -2.91
C VAL A 74 10.63 -17.40 -3.38
N PHE A 75 9.97 -16.31 -2.93
CA PHE A 75 10.42 -14.93 -3.18
C PHE A 75 11.66 -14.61 -2.33
N GLU A 76 12.72 -15.39 -2.50
CA GLU A 76 13.97 -15.18 -1.83
C GLU A 76 15.08 -14.86 -2.84
N GLY A 77 15.98 -13.97 -2.43
CA GLY A 77 17.13 -13.60 -3.24
C GLY A 77 16.80 -12.65 -4.41
N GLN A 78 17.81 -12.41 -5.23
CA GLN A 78 17.76 -11.40 -6.30
C GLN A 78 16.69 -11.69 -7.35
N ASP A 79 16.53 -12.96 -7.72
CA ASP A 79 15.52 -13.36 -8.73
C ASP A 79 14.09 -12.98 -8.29
N GLY A 80 13.79 -13.16 -7.01
CA GLY A 80 12.50 -12.75 -6.44
C GLY A 80 12.29 -11.24 -6.47
N TYR A 81 13.34 -10.48 -6.24
CA TYR A 81 13.29 -9.02 -6.29
C TYR A 81 13.13 -8.52 -7.73
N ASP A 82 13.84 -9.14 -8.67
CA ASP A 82 13.78 -8.79 -10.10
C ASP A 82 12.39 -9.08 -10.68
N ILE A 83 11.77 -10.17 -10.27
CA ILE A 83 10.38 -10.48 -10.64
C ILE A 83 9.41 -9.47 -10.02
N ALA A 84 9.62 -9.09 -8.75
CA ALA A 84 8.78 -8.06 -8.14
C ALA A 84 8.88 -6.71 -8.87
N ALA A 85 10.09 -6.31 -9.27
CA ALA A 85 10.33 -5.10 -10.05
C ALA A 85 9.68 -5.17 -11.43
N THR A 86 9.82 -6.32 -12.11
CA THR A 86 9.23 -6.56 -13.44
C THR A 86 7.71 -6.57 -13.39
N ALA A 87 7.11 -7.23 -12.39
CA ALA A 87 5.67 -7.25 -12.20
C ALA A 87 5.10 -5.88 -11.87
N GLN A 88 5.82 -5.05 -11.10
CA GLN A 88 5.42 -3.67 -10.84
C GLN A 88 5.47 -2.84 -12.14
N ALA A 89 6.52 -2.97 -12.94
CA ALA A 89 6.63 -2.28 -14.22
C ALA A 89 5.51 -2.68 -15.18
N GLY A 90 5.24 -3.97 -15.35
CA GLY A 90 4.12 -4.44 -16.18
C GLY A 90 2.75 -3.97 -15.69
N PHE A 91 2.56 -3.87 -14.37
CA PHE A 91 1.35 -3.27 -13.81
C PHE A 91 1.24 -1.78 -14.15
N GLU A 92 2.33 -1.04 -14.08
CA GLU A 92 2.38 0.37 -14.44
C GLU A 92 2.06 0.57 -15.92
N ASP A 93 2.69 -0.19 -16.81
CA ASP A 93 2.44 -0.13 -18.25
C ASP A 93 0.98 -0.44 -18.59
N ALA A 94 0.41 -1.49 -17.98
CA ALA A 94 -1.01 -1.80 -18.13
C ALA A 94 -1.92 -0.67 -17.61
N PHE A 95 -1.55 -0.02 -16.51
CA PHE A 95 -2.31 1.09 -15.95
C PHE A 95 -2.27 2.32 -16.87
N PHE A 96 -1.09 2.66 -17.39
CA PHE A 96 -0.91 3.76 -18.34
C PHE A 96 -1.61 3.49 -19.67
N SER A 97 -1.55 2.27 -20.20
CA SER A 97 -2.24 1.91 -21.46
C SER A 97 -3.76 2.07 -21.37
N VAL A 98 -4.35 1.95 -20.17
CA VAL A 98 -5.76 2.28 -19.94
C VAL A 98 -5.97 3.78 -19.89
N LEU A 99 -5.13 4.52 -19.17
CA LEU A 99 -5.29 5.97 -19.01
C LEU A 99 -5.08 6.73 -20.32
N ASP A 100 -4.14 6.30 -21.16
CA ASP A 100 -3.83 6.92 -22.45
C ASP A 100 -5.01 6.87 -23.44
N LYS A 101 -5.98 5.97 -23.22
CA LYS A 101 -7.23 5.94 -23.99
C LYS A 101 -8.17 7.11 -23.66
N TYR A 102 -7.94 7.79 -22.55
CA TYR A 102 -8.76 8.88 -22.04
C TYR A 102 -7.96 10.18 -22.04
N ASP A 103 -7.77 10.75 -23.21
CA ASP A 103 -7.09 12.04 -23.38
C ASP A 103 -7.99 13.18 -22.89
N THR A 104 -7.79 13.59 -21.65
CA THR A 104 -8.53 14.69 -21.04
C THR A 104 -7.64 15.48 -20.09
N ASP A 105 -7.76 16.79 -20.10
CA ASP A 105 -7.10 17.70 -19.16
C ASP A 105 -7.82 17.84 -17.81
N ILE A 106 -8.88 17.07 -17.59
CA ILE A 106 -9.64 17.14 -16.34
C ILE A 106 -8.90 16.46 -15.18
N PRO A 107 -9.14 16.88 -13.93
CA PRO A 107 -8.60 16.22 -12.75
C PRO A 107 -8.97 14.74 -12.71
N LEU A 108 -8.02 13.89 -12.30
CA LEU A 108 -8.18 12.44 -12.25
C LEU A 108 -8.48 11.99 -10.82
N ILE A 109 -9.51 11.16 -10.67
CA ILE A 109 -9.80 10.46 -9.42
C ILE A 109 -9.47 8.98 -9.61
N ILE A 110 -8.55 8.46 -8.79
CA ILE A 110 -8.16 7.04 -8.81
C ILE A 110 -8.78 6.32 -7.61
N THR A 111 -9.61 5.33 -7.87
CA THR A 111 -10.28 4.50 -6.86
C THR A 111 -10.09 3.01 -7.16
N GLY A 112 -10.60 2.16 -6.25
CA GLY A 112 -10.41 0.71 -6.32
C GLY A 112 -9.13 0.25 -5.63
N GLY A 113 -8.95 -1.07 -5.51
CA GLY A 113 -7.78 -1.66 -4.84
C GLY A 113 -6.43 -1.26 -5.46
N CYS A 114 -6.39 -1.00 -6.77
CA CYS A 114 -5.18 -0.54 -7.46
C CYS A 114 -4.71 0.85 -7.01
N ALA A 115 -5.62 1.69 -6.54
CA ALA A 115 -5.29 3.01 -6.00
C ALA A 115 -4.46 2.97 -4.70
N LEU A 116 -4.27 1.80 -4.10
CA LEU A 116 -3.34 1.59 -2.98
C LEU A 116 -1.88 1.47 -3.44
N ASN A 117 -1.62 1.37 -4.75
CA ASN A 117 -0.28 1.36 -5.31
C ASN A 117 0.26 2.79 -5.40
N VAL A 118 1.03 3.19 -4.39
CA VAL A 118 1.56 4.56 -4.28
C VAL A 118 2.59 4.89 -5.36
N LEU A 119 3.27 3.87 -5.91
CA LEU A 119 4.27 4.07 -6.97
C LEU A 119 3.60 4.48 -8.28
N VAL A 120 2.52 3.78 -8.67
CA VAL A 120 1.77 4.15 -9.87
C VAL A 120 1.08 5.50 -9.72
N ASN A 121 0.51 5.77 -8.54
CA ASN A 121 -0.16 7.05 -8.28
C ASN A 121 0.79 8.25 -8.47
N GLU A 122 2.02 8.14 -7.96
CA GLU A 122 3.04 9.18 -8.13
C GLU A 122 3.44 9.35 -9.58
N LYS A 123 3.69 8.24 -10.30
CA LYS A 123 4.04 8.25 -11.73
C LYS A 123 2.92 8.87 -12.58
N VAL A 124 1.67 8.53 -12.31
CA VAL A 124 0.51 9.11 -13.02
C VAL A 124 0.48 10.62 -12.86
N LYS A 125 0.70 11.13 -11.64
CA LYS A 125 0.76 12.57 -11.39
C LYS A 125 1.90 13.24 -12.16
N GLN A 126 3.08 12.64 -12.17
CA GLN A 126 4.25 13.19 -12.87
C GLN A 126 4.08 13.16 -14.40
N TYR A 127 3.58 12.05 -14.96
CA TYR A 127 3.45 11.84 -16.39
C TYR A 127 2.42 12.77 -17.03
N TYR A 128 1.22 12.85 -16.44
CA TYR A 128 0.13 13.65 -17.01
C TYR A 128 0.14 15.12 -16.57
N ASN A 129 0.97 15.48 -15.60
CA ASN A 129 1.06 16.85 -15.04
C ASN A 129 -0.32 17.47 -14.73
N ARG A 130 -1.22 16.69 -14.19
CA ARG A 130 -2.58 17.10 -13.81
C ARG A 130 -2.91 16.76 -12.37
N ASP A 131 -3.96 17.35 -11.84
CA ASP A 131 -4.41 17.04 -10.48
C ASP A 131 -4.89 15.59 -10.39
N VAL A 132 -4.29 14.84 -9.47
CA VAL A 132 -4.66 13.47 -9.15
C VAL A 132 -5.16 13.41 -7.71
N PHE A 133 -6.36 12.90 -7.53
CA PHE A 133 -6.96 12.67 -6.22
C PHE A 133 -7.15 11.18 -5.96
N VAL A 134 -6.58 10.71 -4.86
CA VAL A 134 -6.81 9.36 -4.33
C VAL A 134 -7.53 9.50 -3.00
N PRO A 135 -8.74 8.96 -2.84
CA PRO A 135 -9.47 9.05 -1.57
C PRO A 135 -8.70 8.35 -0.43
N PRO A 136 -8.90 8.73 0.83
CA PRO A 136 -8.20 8.12 1.97
C PRO A 136 -8.49 6.63 2.14
N ASN A 137 -9.63 6.17 1.65
CA ASN A 137 -10.03 4.76 1.59
C ASN A 137 -10.51 4.39 0.19
N PRO A 138 -9.60 4.17 -0.77
CA PRO A 138 -9.97 4.01 -2.18
C PRO A 138 -10.54 2.64 -2.55
N HIS A 139 -10.39 1.62 -1.70
CA HIS A 139 -10.82 0.25 -1.97
C HIS A 139 -12.22 -0.06 -1.42
N ASP A 140 -12.66 -1.30 -1.52
CA ASP A 140 -14.01 -1.77 -1.15
C ASP A 140 -14.42 -1.41 0.30
N GLY A 141 -13.47 -1.17 1.20
CA GLY A 141 -13.75 -0.75 2.57
C GLY A 141 -14.50 0.58 2.69
N SER A 142 -14.57 1.39 1.62
CA SER A 142 -15.33 2.65 1.60
C SER A 142 -16.71 2.55 0.94
N LEU A 143 -17.13 1.39 0.45
CA LEU A 143 -18.41 1.25 -0.26
C LEU A 143 -19.60 1.66 0.61
N SER A 144 -19.61 1.30 1.89
CA SER A 144 -20.66 1.71 2.82
C SER A 144 -20.75 3.23 2.98
N LEU A 145 -19.60 3.90 3.11
CA LEU A 145 -19.53 5.36 3.16
C LEU A 145 -20.00 5.97 1.83
N GLY A 146 -19.56 5.42 0.69
CA GLY A 146 -19.99 5.85 -0.64
C GLY A 146 -21.51 5.76 -0.81
N HIS A 147 -22.12 4.66 -0.40
CA HIS A 147 -23.56 4.49 -0.43
C HIS A 147 -24.30 5.53 0.44
N MET A 148 -23.81 5.79 1.64
CA MET A 148 -24.38 6.82 2.49
C MET A 148 -24.33 8.21 1.86
N LEU A 149 -23.20 8.56 1.23
CA LEU A 149 -23.02 9.85 0.55
C LEU A 149 -23.91 10.00 -0.70
N ILE A 150 -24.24 8.90 -1.39
CA ILE A 150 -25.20 8.93 -2.50
C ILE A 150 -26.63 9.24 -1.99
N TYR A 151 -27.06 8.58 -0.91
CA TYR A 151 -28.39 8.79 -0.35
C TYR A 151 -28.54 10.11 0.42
N ASN A 152 -27.47 10.57 1.04
CA ASN A 152 -27.44 11.81 1.82
C ASN A 152 -26.21 12.65 1.46
N PRO A 153 -26.21 13.27 0.26
CA PRO A 153 -25.07 14.06 -0.18
C PRO A 153 -24.86 15.26 0.73
N PRO A 154 -23.62 15.57 1.13
CA PRO A 154 -23.34 16.71 1.99
C PRO A 154 -23.64 18.02 1.25
N SER A 155 -24.27 18.97 1.96
CA SER A 155 -24.59 20.30 1.41
C SER A 155 -23.36 21.20 1.20
N ARG A 156 -22.19 20.79 1.71
CA ARG A 156 -20.91 21.49 1.58
C ARG A 156 -19.78 20.49 1.38
N LYS A 157 -18.64 20.97 0.85
CA LYS A 157 -17.42 20.16 0.79
C LYS A 157 -17.02 19.71 2.19
N ILE A 158 -16.81 18.41 2.37
CA ILE A 158 -16.32 17.80 3.62
C ILE A 158 -14.98 17.12 3.36
N ASP A 159 -14.10 17.17 4.34
CA ASP A 159 -12.91 16.31 4.37
C ASP A 159 -13.28 15.03 5.10
N ILE A 160 -13.34 13.93 4.36
CA ILE A 160 -13.66 12.62 4.92
C ILE A 160 -12.47 11.91 5.57
N THR A 161 -11.27 12.47 5.44
CA THR A 161 -10.03 11.83 5.89
C THR A 161 -10.06 11.52 7.38
N TYR A 162 -10.53 12.46 8.20
CA TYR A 162 -10.51 12.38 9.67
C TYR A 162 -11.93 12.33 10.26
N GLN A 163 -12.80 11.52 9.66
CA GLN A 163 -14.19 11.34 10.09
C GLN A 163 -14.44 10.00 10.79
N GLY A 164 -13.38 9.33 11.23
CA GLY A 164 -13.50 8.12 12.03
C GLY A 164 -13.84 8.43 13.49
N LEU A 165 -13.85 7.40 14.33
CA LEU A 165 -14.12 7.57 15.75
C LEU A 165 -12.98 8.33 16.46
N PRO A 166 -13.28 9.07 17.53
CA PRO A 166 -12.26 9.65 18.39
C PRO A 166 -11.27 8.57 18.86
N LEU A 167 -9.99 8.87 18.78
CA LEU A 167 -8.92 7.92 19.14
C LEU A 167 -8.65 7.90 20.65
N VAL A 168 -9.12 8.92 21.38
CA VAL A 168 -8.99 9.03 22.81
C VAL A 168 -10.37 9.26 23.41
N ASP A 169 -10.80 8.36 24.28
CA ASP A 169 -12.00 8.60 25.10
C ASP A 169 -11.66 9.62 26.20
N LYS A 170 -12.34 10.75 26.16
CA LYS A 170 -12.11 11.82 27.15
C LYS A 170 -12.61 11.45 28.53
N ASN A 171 -13.55 10.52 28.63
CA ASN A 171 -14.09 10.11 29.95
C ASN A 171 -13.08 9.26 30.70
N ASP A 172 -12.25 8.47 30.00
CA ASP A 172 -11.26 7.58 30.60
C ASP A 172 -9.86 8.22 30.66
N LEU A 173 -9.71 9.44 30.16
CA LEU A 173 -8.40 10.09 30.04
C LEU A 173 -7.68 10.27 31.38
N ASP A 174 -8.41 10.67 32.41
CA ASP A 174 -7.84 10.91 33.75
C ASP A 174 -7.35 9.61 34.42
N GLU A 175 -8.05 8.50 34.19
CA GLU A 175 -7.65 7.17 34.62
C GLU A 175 -6.39 6.71 33.90
N PHE A 176 -6.35 6.84 32.58
CA PHE A 176 -5.16 6.55 31.75
C PHE A 176 -3.95 7.38 32.20
N ILE A 177 -4.13 8.67 32.47
CA ILE A 177 -3.03 9.54 32.94
C ILE A 177 -2.40 8.99 34.21
N LYS A 178 -3.22 8.52 35.14
CA LYS A 178 -2.75 7.94 36.43
C LYS A 178 -2.08 6.59 36.22
N GLU A 179 -2.74 5.68 35.50
CA GLU A 179 -2.26 4.32 35.24
C GLU A 179 -0.90 4.31 34.56
N TYR A 180 -0.75 5.10 33.48
CA TYR A 180 0.48 5.14 32.69
C TYR A 180 1.44 6.27 33.09
N SER A 181 1.20 6.99 34.17
CA SER A 181 2.01 8.12 34.60
C SER A 181 2.25 9.13 33.46
N ALA A 182 1.20 9.38 32.67
CA ALA A 182 1.30 10.24 31.50
C ALA A 182 1.56 11.69 31.85
N LYS A 183 2.29 12.40 31.03
CA LYS A 183 2.63 13.82 31.21
C LYS A 183 2.18 14.63 30.02
N LYS A 184 1.66 15.82 30.26
CA LYS A 184 1.37 16.79 29.23
C LYS A 184 2.67 17.19 28.53
N THR A 185 2.68 17.20 27.21
CA THR A 185 3.84 17.54 26.39
C THR A 185 3.50 18.55 25.31
N THR A 186 4.50 19.10 24.66
CA THR A 186 4.36 20.05 23.55
C THR A 186 4.91 19.47 22.26
N LYS A 187 4.52 20.04 21.10
CA LYS A 187 5.10 19.66 19.79
C LYS A 187 6.63 19.85 19.77
N LYS A 188 7.13 20.85 20.52
CA LYS A 188 8.58 21.12 20.64
C LYS A 188 9.30 20.00 21.40
N ASP A 189 8.68 19.49 22.47
CA ASP A 189 9.24 18.39 23.24
C ASP A 189 9.24 17.08 22.42
N ILE A 190 8.16 16.82 21.66
CA ILE A 190 8.09 15.69 20.74
C ILE A 190 9.20 15.78 19.69
N ALA A 191 9.38 16.94 19.06
CA ALA A 191 10.44 17.15 18.07
C ALA A 191 11.84 16.94 18.68
N LYS A 192 12.05 17.36 19.93
CA LYS A 192 13.30 17.10 20.64
C LYS A 192 13.53 15.61 20.87
N LEU A 193 12.52 14.89 21.33
CA LEU A 193 12.61 13.43 21.53
C LEU A 193 12.94 12.70 20.23
N ILE A 194 12.36 13.11 19.09
CA ILE A 194 12.68 12.54 17.78
C ILE A 194 14.14 12.80 17.43
N LYS A 195 14.60 14.04 17.61
CA LYS A 195 16.01 14.40 17.37
C LYS A 195 16.97 13.63 18.30
N ASP A 196 16.55 13.32 19.52
CA ASP A 196 17.29 12.50 20.48
C ASP A 196 17.21 10.98 20.15
N GLY A 197 16.71 10.60 18.99
CA GLY A 197 16.66 9.22 18.48
C GLY A 197 15.49 8.39 19.01
N LYS A 198 14.48 9.02 19.61
CA LYS A 198 13.29 8.29 20.09
C LYS A 198 12.33 8.01 18.95
N ILE A 199 11.69 6.85 19.02
CA ILE A 199 10.55 6.47 18.17
C ILE A 199 9.29 6.80 18.94
N ILE A 200 8.40 7.61 18.34
CA ILE A 200 7.21 8.13 18.98
C ILE A 200 5.97 7.58 18.30
N GLY A 201 5.07 6.96 19.04
CA GLY A 201 3.69 6.71 18.60
C GLY A 201 2.87 7.99 18.78
N LEU A 202 2.31 8.50 17.71
CA LEU A 202 1.49 9.71 17.70
C LEU A 202 0.03 9.32 17.52
N VAL A 203 -0.81 9.69 18.50
CA VAL A 203 -2.26 9.43 18.49
C VAL A 203 -2.97 10.69 18.96
N TYR A 204 -3.84 11.26 18.14
CA TYR A 204 -4.67 12.41 18.52
C TYR A 204 -5.87 12.59 17.60
N GLY A 205 -6.88 13.33 18.08
CA GLY A 205 -8.07 13.67 17.28
C GLY A 205 -8.91 12.45 16.90
N ASP A 206 -9.54 12.52 15.74
CA ASP A 206 -10.37 11.45 15.19
C ASP A 206 -9.54 10.53 14.30
N SER A 207 -9.93 9.26 14.18
CA SER A 207 -9.20 8.32 13.36
C SER A 207 -9.37 8.64 11.87
N GLU A 208 -8.34 8.31 11.09
CA GLU A 208 -8.43 8.37 9.65
C GLU A 208 -9.39 7.29 9.13
N VAL A 209 -10.18 7.67 8.12
CA VAL A 209 -11.02 6.74 7.37
C VAL A 209 -10.14 6.06 6.32
N GLY A 210 -9.79 4.78 6.55
CA GLY A 210 -9.00 4.02 5.59
C GLY A 210 -7.85 3.24 6.22
N PRO A 211 -7.11 2.48 5.38
CA PRO A 211 -6.08 1.55 5.84
C PRO A 211 -4.75 2.22 6.18
N ARG A 212 -4.60 3.51 5.90
CA ARG A 212 -3.35 4.25 6.07
C ARG A 212 -3.40 5.18 7.26
N ALA A 213 -2.28 5.30 7.97
CA ALA A 213 -2.05 6.37 8.93
C ALA A 213 -1.69 7.65 8.16
N LEU A 214 -2.40 8.75 8.45
CA LEU A 214 -2.25 10.03 7.76
C LEU A 214 -1.95 11.17 8.74
N GLY A 215 -1.38 10.84 9.91
CA GLY A 215 -0.96 11.79 10.92
C GLY A 215 -1.57 11.54 12.31
N ASN A 216 -2.83 11.11 12.40
CA ASN A 216 -3.51 10.95 13.67
C ASN A 216 -3.17 9.62 14.38
N ARG A 217 -2.71 8.60 13.65
CA ARG A 217 -2.27 7.28 14.17
C ARG A 217 -0.91 6.91 13.60
N SER A 218 0.10 7.71 13.83
CA SER A 218 1.39 7.59 13.14
C SER A 218 2.51 7.21 14.09
N ILE A 219 3.51 6.51 13.56
CA ILE A 219 4.81 6.35 14.20
C ILE A 219 5.78 7.30 13.51
N VAL A 220 6.45 8.12 14.31
CA VAL A 220 7.41 9.11 13.82
C VAL A 220 8.78 8.89 14.46
N CYS A 221 9.83 9.07 13.68
CA CYS A 221 11.23 8.95 14.11
C CYS A 221 12.13 9.79 13.21
N ASP A 222 13.40 9.93 13.55
CA ASP A 222 14.38 10.61 12.71
C ASP A 222 14.91 9.63 11.63
N PRO A 223 14.67 9.88 10.33
CA PRO A 223 15.13 9.02 9.25
C PRO A 223 16.66 9.10 9.01
N ASN A 224 17.35 10.10 9.57
CA ASN A 224 18.80 10.25 9.44
C ASN A 224 19.59 9.33 10.38
N ILE A 225 18.93 8.68 11.33
CA ILE A 225 19.59 7.72 12.22
C ILE A 225 19.91 6.45 11.42
N PRO A 226 21.17 6.00 11.43
CA PRO A 226 21.55 4.75 10.77
C PRO A 226 20.65 3.59 11.23
N ASP A 227 20.31 2.72 10.30
CA ASP A 227 19.51 1.51 10.52
C ASP A 227 18.09 1.76 11.10
N MET A 228 17.59 3.00 11.10
CA MET A 228 16.25 3.32 11.67
C MET A 228 15.14 2.50 11.01
N LYS A 229 15.22 2.24 9.69
CA LYS A 229 14.28 1.35 8.99
C LYS A 229 14.28 -0.05 9.60
N ASP A 230 15.45 -0.62 9.85
CA ASP A 230 15.59 -1.98 10.38
C ASP A 230 15.16 -2.05 11.85
N ILE A 231 15.47 -1.02 12.63
CA ILE A 231 14.99 -0.86 14.00
C ILE A 231 13.46 -0.82 14.04
N LEU A 232 12.84 -0.02 13.19
CA LEU A 232 11.38 0.06 13.10
C LEU A 232 10.75 -1.27 12.69
N ASN A 233 11.32 -1.93 11.68
CA ASN A 233 10.78 -3.18 11.17
C ASN A 233 10.94 -4.33 12.18
N SER A 234 12.08 -4.45 12.84
CA SER A 234 12.38 -5.56 13.73
C SER A 234 11.84 -5.37 15.16
N LYS A 235 11.89 -4.16 15.72
CA LYS A 235 11.58 -3.91 17.13
C LYS A 235 10.23 -3.28 17.40
N VAL A 236 9.63 -2.62 16.39
CA VAL A 236 8.36 -1.88 16.57
C VAL A 236 7.23 -2.47 15.74
N LYS A 237 7.49 -2.77 14.46
CA LYS A 237 6.47 -3.26 13.54
C LYS A 237 6.45 -4.79 13.41
N PHE A 238 7.51 -5.47 13.79
CA PHE A 238 7.69 -6.92 13.66
C PHE A 238 7.31 -7.42 12.26
N ARG A 239 7.91 -6.81 11.26
CA ARG A 239 7.62 -7.06 9.85
C ARG A 239 8.90 -7.24 9.03
N GLU A 240 8.73 -7.58 7.76
CA GLU A 240 9.82 -7.88 6.85
C GLU A 240 10.77 -6.67 6.68
N TRP A 241 12.07 -6.96 6.53
CA TRP A 241 13.16 -5.98 6.46
C TRP A 241 13.05 -4.99 5.29
N TYR A 242 12.46 -5.41 4.18
CA TYR A 242 12.33 -4.59 2.97
C TYR A 242 11.20 -3.55 3.04
N ARG A 243 10.41 -3.57 4.06
CA ARG A 243 9.29 -2.63 4.27
C ARG A 243 9.79 -1.25 4.69
#